data_18f7464a550ef2d6c3896c4da3f36a13
#
_entry.id   18f7464a550ef2d6c3896c4da3f36a13
#
_cell.length_a   1.000
_cell.length_b   1.000
_cell.length_c   1.000
_cell.angle_alpha   90.00
_cell.angle_beta   90.00
_cell.angle_gamma   90.00
#
_symmetry.space_group_name_H-M   'P 1'
#
loop_
_entity.id
_entity.type
_entity.pdbx_description
1 polymer ?
#
loop_
_entity_poly.entity_id
_entity_poly.type
_entity_poly.pdbx_seq_one_letter_code
_entity_poly.pdbx_strand_id
1 'polypeptide(L)'
;MLNKAFEKFPSVEGLIFHSDQGWQYQHAYFRNVLQEHGIIQSMSRKGNCYDNCIMETFFGRLKNEMYYGYEKDYSSFEEFSQAVEEYIYYYYNKRIQSKTKWIPPVQYRIASMCSAWFINERANPPAMLGRIV
;
A
#
# COMPACT_ATOMS: atom_id res chain seq x y z
N MET A 1 -14.18 -7.33 -0.82
CA MET A 1 -12.84 -6.72 -0.72
C MET A 1 -12.34 -6.79 0.73
N LEU A 2 -12.99 -6.17 1.71
CA LEU A 2 -12.54 -6.16 3.11
C LEU A 2 -12.39 -7.57 3.71
N ASN A 3 -13.36 -8.46 3.54
CA ASN A 3 -13.29 -9.83 4.08
C ASN A 3 -12.01 -10.57 3.64
N LYS A 4 -11.67 -10.50 2.33
CA LYS A 4 -10.41 -11.08 1.83
C LYS A 4 -9.17 -10.47 2.45
N ALA A 5 -9.21 -9.16 2.79
CA ALA A 5 -8.11 -8.50 3.48
C ALA A 5 -7.98 -8.99 4.93
N PHE A 6 -9.08 -9.14 5.64
CA PHE A 6 -9.10 -9.62 7.02
C PHE A 6 -8.70 -11.10 7.15
N GLU A 7 -9.06 -11.94 6.17
CA GLU A 7 -8.58 -13.32 6.08
C GLU A 7 -7.05 -13.37 5.95
N LYS A 8 -6.49 -12.48 5.14
CA LYS A 8 -5.03 -12.42 4.90
C LYS A 8 -4.26 -11.75 6.04
N PHE A 9 -4.87 -10.77 6.70
CA PHE A 9 -4.29 -9.95 7.75
C PHE A 9 -5.22 -9.92 8.97
N PRO A 10 -5.16 -10.93 9.86
CA PRO A 10 -6.08 -11.03 10.98
C PRO A 10 -5.88 -9.95 12.06
N SER A 11 -4.70 -9.35 12.13
CA SER A 11 -4.38 -8.27 13.08
C SER A 11 -4.36 -6.93 12.35
N VAL A 12 -5.49 -6.23 12.36
CA VAL A 12 -5.68 -4.93 11.68
C VAL A 12 -6.06 -3.80 12.63
N GLU A 13 -6.11 -4.04 13.93
CA GLU A 13 -6.43 -3.04 14.94
C GLU A 13 -5.41 -1.89 14.92
N GLY A 14 -5.91 -0.66 14.92
CA GLY A 14 -5.08 0.54 14.83
C GLY A 14 -4.57 0.87 13.43
N LEU A 15 -4.86 0.03 12.42
CA LEU A 15 -4.50 0.29 11.04
C LEU A 15 -5.25 1.52 10.51
N ILE A 16 -4.57 2.37 9.74
CA ILE A 16 -5.19 3.50 9.04
C ILE A 16 -5.58 3.06 7.64
N PHE A 17 -6.88 3.06 7.35
CA PHE A 17 -7.41 2.87 6.00
C PHE A 17 -7.62 4.23 5.34
N HIS A 18 -6.75 4.58 4.39
CA HIS A 18 -6.86 5.82 3.64
C HIS A 18 -7.52 5.59 2.28
N SER A 19 -8.49 6.46 1.92
CA SER A 19 -9.19 6.42 0.63
C SER A 19 -9.50 7.82 0.11
N ASP A 20 -9.98 7.91 -1.12
CA ASP A 20 -10.69 9.10 -1.60
C ASP A 20 -12.07 9.25 -0.95
N GLN A 21 -12.82 10.29 -1.35
CA GLN A 21 -14.19 10.51 -0.88
C GLN A 21 -15.23 9.76 -1.74
N GLY A 22 -14.90 8.62 -2.31
CA GLY A 22 -15.85 7.78 -3.04
C GLY A 22 -17.05 7.41 -2.16
N TRP A 23 -18.26 7.44 -2.74
CA TRP A 23 -19.51 7.16 -2.00
C TRP A 23 -19.49 5.81 -1.28
N GLN A 24 -18.83 4.79 -1.86
CA GLN A 24 -18.71 3.46 -1.28
C GLN A 24 -17.97 3.47 0.06
N TYR A 25 -16.98 4.34 0.23
CA TYR A 25 -16.22 4.47 1.48
C TYR A 25 -16.94 5.32 2.54
N GLN A 26 -17.92 6.12 2.11
CA GLN A 26 -18.77 6.94 2.99
C GLN A 26 -20.02 6.19 3.45
N HIS A 27 -20.33 5.05 2.84
CA HIS A 27 -21.51 4.25 3.20
C HIS A 27 -21.41 3.71 4.63
N ALA A 28 -22.53 3.79 5.38
CA ALA A 28 -22.58 3.43 6.79
C ALA A 28 -22.06 2.00 7.04
N TYR A 29 -22.46 1.04 6.21
CA TYR A 29 -22.00 -0.35 6.32
C TYR A 29 -20.49 -0.46 6.27
N PHE A 30 -19.83 0.24 5.32
CA PHE A 30 -18.37 0.21 5.18
C PHE A 30 -17.68 0.77 6.42
N ARG A 31 -18.18 1.91 6.91
CA ARG A 31 -17.65 2.57 8.12
C ARG A 31 -17.78 1.70 9.36
N ASN A 32 -18.95 1.06 9.53
CA ASN A 32 -19.19 0.16 10.67
C ASN A 32 -18.22 -1.03 10.64
N VAL A 33 -18.02 -1.66 9.48
CA VAL A 33 -17.07 -2.78 9.34
C VAL A 33 -15.63 -2.35 9.70
N LEU A 34 -15.19 -1.17 9.29
CA LEU A 34 -13.87 -0.67 9.70
C LEU A 34 -13.79 -0.45 11.22
N GLN A 35 -14.82 0.14 11.80
CA GLN A 35 -14.89 0.41 13.24
C GLN A 35 -14.92 -0.87 14.08
N GLU A 36 -15.67 -1.88 13.66
CA GLU A 36 -15.72 -3.20 14.31
C GLU A 36 -14.37 -3.90 14.36
N HIS A 37 -13.51 -3.62 13.38
CA HIS A 37 -12.15 -4.17 13.31
C HIS A 37 -11.08 -3.22 13.90
N GLY A 38 -11.47 -2.13 14.55
CA GLY A 38 -10.54 -1.17 15.15
C GLY A 38 -9.71 -0.38 14.13
N ILE A 39 -10.18 -0.29 12.87
CA ILE A 39 -9.48 0.41 11.79
C ILE A 39 -9.87 1.88 11.79
N ILE A 40 -8.89 2.75 11.71
CA ILE A 40 -9.08 4.21 11.64
C ILE A 40 -9.29 4.61 10.17
N GLN A 41 -10.48 5.13 9.86
CA GLN A 41 -10.72 5.65 8.51
C GLN A 41 -10.12 7.04 8.34
N SER A 42 -9.35 7.21 7.26
CA SER A 42 -8.80 8.48 6.79
C SER A 42 -9.26 8.72 5.35
N MET A 43 -9.60 9.95 5.01
CA MET A 43 -10.01 10.32 3.67
C MET A 43 -9.21 11.49 3.15
N SER A 44 -8.90 11.48 1.85
CA SER A 44 -8.31 12.63 1.17
C SER A 44 -9.24 13.83 1.23
N ARG A 45 -8.67 15.01 1.26
CA ARG A 45 -9.44 16.28 1.24
C ARG A 45 -10.17 16.43 -0.10
N LYS A 46 -11.35 16.99 -0.06
CA LYS A 46 -12.16 17.22 -1.27
C LYS A 46 -11.38 18.08 -2.28
N GLY A 47 -11.23 17.56 -3.50
CA GLY A 47 -10.53 18.24 -4.58
C GLY A 47 -9.00 18.27 -4.46
N ASN A 48 -8.40 17.56 -3.50
CA ASN A 48 -6.96 17.47 -3.37
C ASN A 48 -6.43 16.14 -3.96
N CYS A 49 -5.93 16.21 -5.20
CA CYS A 49 -5.33 15.05 -5.87
C CYS A 49 -3.99 14.62 -5.26
N TYR A 50 -3.31 15.46 -4.49
CA TYR A 50 -2.01 15.11 -3.90
C TYR A 50 -2.13 14.01 -2.85
N ASP A 51 -3.26 13.92 -2.15
CA ASP A 51 -3.47 12.92 -1.12
C ASP A 51 -3.59 11.51 -1.71
N ASN A 52 -3.92 11.39 -3.02
CA ASN A 52 -4.09 10.11 -3.74
C ASN A 52 -3.13 9.92 -4.93
N CYS A 53 -2.21 10.85 -5.16
CA CYS A 53 -1.38 10.89 -6.37
C CYS A 53 -0.54 9.62 -6.59
N ILE A 54 -0.14 8.91 -5.53
CA ILE A 54 0.63 7.68 -5.64
C ILE A 54 -0.23 6.57 -6.27
N MET A 55 -1.46 6.42 -5.78
CA MET A 55 -2.41 5.43 -6.27
C MET A 55 -2.84 5.75 -7.71
N GLU A 56 -3.17 7.00 -8.00
CA GLU A 56 -3.52 7.46 -9.35
C GLU A 56 -2.36 7.24 -10.34
N THR A 57 -1.13 7.52 -9.94
CA THR A 57 0.06 7.27 -10.75
C THR A 57 0.24 5.77 -11.02
N PHE A 58 0.04 4.92 -10.01
CA PHE A 58 0.13 3.47 -10.18
C PHE A 58 -0.92 2.94 -11.16
N PHE A 59 -2.19 3.29 -10.95
CA PHE A 59 -3.27 2.85 -11.84
C PHE A 59 -3.17 3.44 -13.23
N GLY A 60 -2.70 4.68 -13.37
CA GLY A 60 -2.43 5.27 -14.68
C GLY A 60 -1.37 4.48 -15.45
N ARG A 61 -0.29 4.08 -14.81
CA ARG A 61 0.75 3.24 -15.42
C ARG A 61 0.25 1.85 -15.76
N LEU A 62 -0.44 1.19 -14.83
CA LEU A 62 -1.02 -0.13 -15.06
C LEU A 62 -1.95 -0.11 -16.28
N LYS A 63 -2.84 0.88 -16.39
CA LYS A 63 -3.74 1.01 -17.55
C LYS A 63 -2.98 1.24 -18.84
N ASN A 64 -1.97 2.10 -18.84
CA ASN A 64 -1.19 2.40 -20.04
C ASN A 64 -0.28 1.24 -20.48
N GLU A 65 0.26 0.49 -19.53
CA GLU A 65 1.24 -0.57 -19.82
C GLU A 65 0.59 -1.94 -20.04
N MET A 66 -0.66 -2.14 -19.59
CA MET A 66 -1.30 -3.45 -19.64
C MET A 66 -2.67 -3.47 -20.30
N TYR A 67 -3.36 -2.34 -20.40
CA TYR A 67 -4.75 -2.32 -20.87
C TYR A 67 -4.90 -1.53 -22.15
N TYR A 68 -4.59 -0.25 -22.19
CA TYR A 68 -4.83 0.58 -23.37
C TYR A 68 -3.99 0.15 -24.56
N GLY A 69 -4.67 -0.32 -25.62
CA GLY A 69 -4.09 -0.87 -26.83
C GLY A 69 -3.81 -2.38 -26.79
N TYR A 70 -3.97 -3.01 -25.63
CA TYR A 70 -3.75 -4.44 -25.40
C TYR A 70 -5.04 -5.19 -25.04
N GLU A 71 -6.21 -4.57 -25.20
CA GLU A 71 -7.51 -5.14 -24.79
C GLU A 71 -7.82 -6.46 -25.50
N LYS A 72 -7.29 -6.64 -26.71
CA LYS A 72 -7.50 -7.84 -27.54
C LYS A 72 -6.51 -8.97 -27.27
N ASP A 73 -5.47 -8.69 -26.48
CA ASP A 73 -4.42 -9.66 -26.19
C ASP A 73 -4.84 -10.64 -25.10
N TYR A 74 -5.92 -10.33 -24.38
CA TYR A 74 -6.47 -11.17 -23.33
C TYR A 74 -7.70 -11.92 -23.82
N SER A 75 -7.65 -13.25 -23.81
CA SER A 75 -8.75 -14.12 -24.25
C SER A 75 -9.85 -14.26 -23.20
N SER A 76 -9.55 -14.04 -21.94
CA SER A 76 -10.50 -14.16 -20.82
C SER A 76 -10.21 -13.16 -19.70
N PHE A 77 -11.20 -12.98 -18.81
CA PHE A 77 -11.03 -12.17 -17.60
C PHE A 77 -10.01 -12.79 -16.64
N GLU A 78 -9.95 -14.12 -16.58
CA GLU A 78 -9.01 -14.85 -15.74
C GLU A 78 -7.57 -14.58 -16.18
N GLU A 79 -7.30 -14.67 -17.48
CA GLU A 79 -5.99 -14.35 -18.06
C GLU A 79 -5.57 -12.90 -17.77
N PHE A 80 -6.48 -11.96 -17.97
CA PHE A 80 -6.23 -10.55 -17.62
C PHE A 80 -5.96 -10.36 -16.14
N SER A 81 -6.72 -11.02 -15.26
CA SER A 81 -6.53 -10.94 -13.81
C SER A 81 -5.16 -11.46 -13.40
N GLN A 82 -4.72 -12.57 -13.96
CA GLN A 82 -3.39 -13.12 -13.71
C GLN A 82 -2.28 -12.18 -14.18
N ALA A 83 -2.41 -11.63 -15.38
CA ALA A 83 -1.46 -10.66 -15.91
C ALA A 83 -1.35 -9.40 -15.04
N VAL A 84 -2.47 -8.92 -14.47
CA VAL A 84 -2.49 -7.80 -13.52
C VAL A 84 -1.75 -8.16 -12.23
N GLU A 85 -1.92 -9.37 -11.69
CA GLU A 85 -1.20 -9.82 -10.51
C GLU A 85 0.31 -9.90 -10.74
N GLU A 86 0.72 -10.43 -11.90
CA GLU A 86 2.12 -10.49 -12.31
C GLU A 86 2.73 -9.08 -12.48
N TYR A 87 1.97 -8.16 -13.08
CA TYR A 87 2.39 -6.77 -13.20
C TYR A 87 2.55 -6.08 -11.85
N ILE A 88 1.63 -6.29 -10.91
CA ILE A 88 1.73 -5.76 -9.55
C ILE A 88 3.01 -6.29 -8.89
N TYR A 89 3.27 -7.58 -9.00
CA TYR A 89 4.49 -8.18 -8.46
C TYR A 89 5.75 -7.56 -9.09
N TYR A 90 5.79 -7.43 -10.42
CA TYR A 90 6.89 -6.79 -11.14
C TYR A 90 7.09 -5.34 -10.70
N TYR A 91 6.01 -4.56 -10.64
CA TYR A 91 6.05 -3.14 -10.29
C TYR A 91 6.66 -2.89 -8.91
N TYR A 92 6.29 -3.70 -7.94
CA TYR A 92 6.75 -3.51 -6.56
C TYR A 92 8.11 -4.16 -6.28
N ASN A 93 8.44 -5.27 -6.92
CA ASN A 93 9.62 -6.06 -6.55
C ASN A 93 10.77 -5.98 -7.54
N LYS A 94 10.51 -5.62 -8.81
CA LYS A 94 11.52 -5.64 -9.87
C LYS A 94 11.72 -4.30 -10.57
N ARG A 95 10.66 -3.52 -10.73
CA ARG A 95 10.72 -2.25 -11.46
C ARG A 95 11.53 -1.21 -10.68
N ILE A 96 12.64 -0.78 -11.25
CA ILE A 96 13.42 0.34 -10.71
C ILE A 96 12.76 1.68 -11.02
N GLN A 97 12.86 2.64 -10.09
CA GLN A 97 12.28 3.97 -10.24
C GLN A 97 13.26 5.03 -9.74
N SER A 98 13.36 6.15 -10.44
CA SER A 98 14.23 7.26 -10.04
C SER A 98 13.87 7.83 -8.67
N LYS A 99 12.58 7.93 -8.37
CA LYS A 99 12.06 8.41 -7.07
C LYS A 99 12.44 7.52 -5.89
N THR A 100 12.72 6.25 -6.13
CA THR A 100 13.18 5.28 -5.13
C THR A 100 14.68 4.99 -5.24
N LYS A 101 15.46 5.97 -5.69
CA LYS A 101 16.94 5.86 -5.84
C LYS A 101 17.35 4.67 -6.71
N TRP A 102 16.64 4.40 -7.79
CA TRP A 102 16.89 3.33 -8.75
C TRP A 102 16.80 1.91 -8.19
N ILE A 103 16.06 1.73 -7.11
CA ILE A 103 15.74 0.41 -6.56
C ILE A 103 14.21 0.18 -6.58
N PRO A 104 13.74 -1.08 -6.54
CA PRO A 104 12.32 -1.39 -6.48
C PRO A 104 11.64 -0.83 -5.23
N PRO A 105 10.35 -0.46 -5.30
CA PRO A 105 9.61 0.15 -4.19
C PRO A 105 9.65 -0.63 -2.87
N VAL A 106 9.55 -1.96 -2.91
CA VAL A 106 9.63 -2.80 -1.70
C VAL A 106 11.00 -2.72 -1.05
N GLN A 107 12.07 -2.81 -1.85
CA GLN A 107 13.44 -2.70 -1.33
C GLN A 107 13.71 -1.30 -0.75
N TYR A 108 13.24 -0.25 -1.43
CA TYR A 108 13.36 1.12 -0.92
C TYR A 108 12.65 1.29 0.43
N ARG A 109 11.43 0.74 0.57
CA ARG A 109 10.69 0.78 1.84
C ARG A 109 11.46 0.07 2.96
N ILE A 110 11.95 -1.14 2.71
CA ILE A 110 12.70 -1.92 3.69
C ILE A 110 13.96 -1.15 4.12
N ALA A 111 14.73 -0.64 3.17
CA ALA A 111 15.93 0.14 3.46
C ALA A 111 15.62 1.41 4.27
N SER A 112 14.51 2.10 3.97
CA SER A 112 14.08 3.29 4.70
C SER A 112 13.64 2.97 6.13
N MET A 113 12.95 1.85 6.35
CA MET A 113 12.54 1.40 7.68
C MET A 113 13.75 0.99 8.52
N CYS A 114 14.71 0.27 7.96
CA CYS A 114 15.95 -0.08 8.65
C CYS A 114 16.76 1.18 9.05
N SER A 115 16.86 2.16 8.16
CA SER A 115 17.54 3.43 8.45
C SER A 115 16.86 4.21 9.58
N ALA A 116 15.53 4.24 9.60
CA ALA A 116 14.76 4.88 10.65
C ALA A 116 14.93 4.17 12.02
N TRP A 117 15.06 2.84 12.00
CA TRP A 117 15.31 2.06 13.20
C TRP A 117 16.67 2.39 13.82
N PHE A 118 17.74 2.44 13.01
CA PHE A 118 19.08 2.83 13.45
C PHE A 118 19.17 4.27 14.02
N ILE A 119 18.38 5.20 13.45
CA ILE A 119 18.32 6.58 13.95
C ILE A 119 17.64 6.60 15.32
N ASN A 120 16.57 5.83 15.50
CA ASN A 120 15.81 5.78 16.74
C ASN A 120 16.61 5.13 17.89
N GLU A 121 17.39 4.09 17.61
CA GLU A 121 18.32 3.48 18.61
C GLU A 121 19.45 4.43 19.01
N ARG A 122 19.97 5.25 18.10
CA ARG A 122 20.97 6.27 18.45
C ARG A 122 20.40 7.41 19.28
N ALA A 123 19.11 7.74 19.10
CA ALA A 123 18.42 8.78 19.86
C ALA A 123 17.98 8.28 21.25
N ASN A 124 17.72 6.99 21.42
CA ASN A 124 17.35 6.34 22.70
C ASN A 124 18.11 5.02 22.83
N PRO A 125 19.38 5.03 23.25
CA PRO A 125 20.10 3.79 23.53
C PRO A 125 19.37 3.03 24.64
N PRO A 126 19.19 1.70 24.54
CA PRO A 126 18.62 0.91 25.59
C PRO A 126 19.49 1.11 26.86
N ALA A 127 18.83 1.41 27.98
CA ALA A 127 19.50 1.57 29.25
C ALA A 127 20.36 0.32 29.52
N MET A 128 21.65 0.51 29.60
CA MET A 128 22.60 -0.55 29.97
C MET A 128 22.13 -1.13 31.30
N LEU A 129 21.55 -2.32 31.26
CA LEU A 129 21.35 -3.13 32.48
C LEU A 129 22.70 -3.35 33.08
N GLY A 130 22.87 -2.79 34.32
CA GLY A 130 24.09 -2.77 35.04
C GLY A 130 24.71 -4.15 35.15
N ARG A 131 26.02 -4.22 34.93
CA ARG A 131 26.85 -5.32 35.33
C ARG A 131 26.66 -5.54 36.82
N ILE A 132 26.09 -6.67 37.17
CA ILE A 132 26.24 -7.20 38.52
C ILE A 132 27.57 -7.98 38.51
N VAL A 133 28.44 -7.58 39.37
CA VAL A 133 29.71 -8.24 39.74
C VAL A 133 29.42 -9.59 40.37
#